data_d31bce827866d8719a2d2faf54e5e241
#
_entry.id   d31bce827866d8719a2d2faf54e5e241
#
_cell.length_a   1.000
_cell.length_b   1.000
_cell.length_c   1.000
_cell.angle_alpha   90.00
_cell.angle_beta   90.00
_cell.angle_gamma   90.00
#
_symmetry.space_group_name_H-M   'P 1'
#
loop_
_entity.id
_entity.type
_entity.pdbx_description
1 polymer ?
#
loop_
_entity_poly.entity_id
_entity_poly.type
_entity_poly.pdbx_seq_one_letter_code
_entity_poly.pdbx_strand_id
1 'polypeptide(L)'
;MNYTDALNLMCDKKRLVIKTGLSRIESLLDKMCNPQDKIKVVHIAGTNGKGTVSNIIADALMKCGYKVGLFTSPWIIDYREQIQINGNFIPEKTFADYVTEYQNEDATEFEFLTAVMYKYFADEKVDFAVVECGMGGKGDSTNVVKNPELCVITSVSMDHTDFLGSTLDEIAQEKAGIIKDNSTVVLYPNGACESVFENKCKETNSRLIKARDMGDFKSNNLETAGQALAYLRQCVHLEYPKLPARQEYIGDNMMIDGAHNKDGALALRDFLPNKKITAVIGLMKDKDIDSYLKILAPHFEKIITVTVDNPRSISASDLAEIAVKYCNNVEICENPNTAVLLAKQDDNFILICGSFYLARQIRKDLI
;
A
#
# COMPACT_ATOMS: atom_id res chain seq x y z
N MET A 1 24.73 7.86 -13.76
CA MET A 1 25.02 7.87 -12.30
C MET A 1 25.02 6.47 -11.74
N ASN A 2 25.55 6.22 -10.54
CA ASN A 2 25.39 4.94 -9.87
C ASN A 2 24.03 4.89 -9.16
N TYR A 3 23.66 3.71 -8.58
CA TYR A 3 22.36 3.52 -7.94
C TYR A 3 22.17 4.41 -6.71
N THR A 4 23.19 4.60 -5.89
CA THR A 4 23.12 5.47 -4.70
C THR A 4 22.85 6.92 -5.07
N ASP A 5 23.51 7.43 -6.12
CA ASP A 5 23.27 8.79 -6.61
C ASP A 5 21.85 8.93 -7.16
N ALA A 6 21.36 7.91 -7.88
CA ALA A 6 20.00 7.89 -8.40
C ALA A 6 18.96 7.90 -7.27
N LEU A 7 19.18 7.14 -6.21
CA LEU A 7 18.32 7.13 -5.02
C LEU A 7 18.29 8.49 -4.31
N ASN A 8 19.45 9.11 -4.12
CA ASN A 8 19.54 10.45 -3.52
C ASN A 8 18.75 11.47 -4.34
N LEU A 9 18.92 11.46 -5.66
CA LEU A 9 18.15 12.33 -6.54
C LEU A 9 16.64 12.10 -6.44
N MET A 10 16.19 10.85 -6.34
CA MET A 10 14.77 10.54 -6.11
C MET A 10 14.27 11.09 -4.77
N CYS A 11 15.08 10.98 -3.71
CA CYS A 11 14.75 11.56 -2.40
C CYS A 11 14.63 13.09 -2.46
N ASP A 12 15.44 13.76 -3.27
CA ASP A 12 15.42 15.22 -3.44
C ASP A 12 14.24 15.72 -4.31
N LYS A 13 13.60 14.84 -5.11
CA LYS A 13 12.41 15.16 -5.92
C LYS A 13 11.13 15.43 -5.09
N LYS A 14 11.27 16.09 -3.94
CA LYS A 14 10.19 16.59 -3.07
C LYS A 14 9.22 15.47 -2.64
N ARG A 15 9.75 14.46 -2.03
CA ARG A 15 9.11 13.28 -1.45
C ARG A 15 7.77 13.49 -0.75
N LEU A 16 7.55 14.69 -0.20
CA LEU A 16 6.39 15.04 0.63
C LEU A 16 5.41 15.99 -0.06
N VAL A 17 5.63 16.32 -1.32
CA VAL A 17 4.71 17.20 -2.04
C VAL A 17 3.73 16.35 -2.85
N ILE A 18 2.51 16.25 -2.33
CA ILE A 18 1.38 15.74 -3.10
C ILE A 18 0.94 16.86 -4.04
N LYS A 19 1.17 16.67 -5.32
CA LYS A 19 0.64 17.56 -6.36
C LYS A 19 -0.41 16.80 -7.14
N THR A 20 -1.63 17.27 -7.11
CA THR A 20 -2.75 16.68 -7.86
C THR A 20 -2.64 16.96 -9.35
N GLY A 21 -3.21 16.07 -10.17
CA GLY A 21 -3.25 16.20 -11.62
C GLY A 21 -2.22 15.32 -12.33
N LEU A 22 -2.55 14.91 -13.56
CA LEU A 22 -1.76 13.93 -14.31
C LEU A 22 -0.81 14.57 -15.34
N SER A 23 -0.93 15.88 -15.59
CA SER A 23 -0.23 16.56 -16.70
C SER A 23 1.31 16.43 -16.67
N ARG A 24 1.93 16.39 -15.46
CA ARG A 24 3.38 16.24 -15.33
C ARG A 24 3.83 14.84 -15.70
N ILE A 25 3.17 13.82 -15.16
CA ILE A 25 3.50 12.43 -15.48
C ILE A 25 3.15 12.11 -16.94
N GLU A 26 2.07 12.63 -17.49
CA GLU A 26 1.72 12.48 -18.90
C GLU A 26 2.81 13.08 -19.80
N SER A 27 3.31 14.29 -19.48
CA SER A 27 4.44 14.90 -20.19
C SER A 27 5.72 14.07 -20.11
N LEU A 28 6.01 13.47 -18.94
CA LEU A 28 7.18 12.60 -18.77
C LEU A 28 7.02 11.32 -19.59
N LEU A 29 5.86 10.67 -19.53
CA LEU A 29 5.56 9.46 -20.28
C LEU A 29 5.57 9.68 -21.80
N ASP A 30 5.14 10.84 -22.26
CA ASP A 30 5.21 11.19 -23.68
C ASP A 30 6.66 11.19 -24.18
N LYS A 31 7.59 11.77 -23.41
CA LYS A 31 9.04 11.70 -23.70
C LYS A 31 9.60 10.28 -23.66
N MET A 32 8.97 9.38 -22.89
CA MET A 32 9.29 7.95 -22.86
C MET A 32 8.57 7.14 -23.94
N CYS A 33 7.89 7.77 -24.90
CA CYS A 33 7.09 7.16 -25.97
C CYS A 33 5.89 6.37 -25.45
N ASN A 34 5.21 6.87 -24.43
CA ASN A 34 3.96 6.37 -23.84
C ASN A 34 4.01 4.86 -23.54
N PRO A 35 4.94 4.41 -22.70
CA PRO A 35 5.15 2.97 -22.43
C PRO A 35 3.90 2.32 -21.79
N GLN A 36 3.07 3.05 -21.04
CA GLN A 36 1.84 2.57 -20.42
C GLN A 36 0.80 2.07 -21.42
N ASP A 37 0.82 2.57 -22.66
CA ASP A 37 -0.12 2.16 -23.73
C ASP A 37 0.28 0.83 -24.39
N LYS A 38 1.45 0.27 -24.03
CA LYS A 38 2.01 -0.96 -24.61
C LYS A 38 1.82 -2.21 -23.75
N ILE A 39 1.18 -2.07 -22.59
CA ILE A 39 1.13 -3.09 -21.54
C ILE A 39 -0.32 -3.36 -21.15
N LYS A 40 -0.68 -4.61 -20.87
CA LYS A 40 -1.96 -4.98 -20.26
C LYS A 40 -1.90 -4.71 -18.76
N VAL A 41 -2.64 -3.72 -18.30
CA VAL A 41 -2.60 -3.27 -16.90
C VAL A 41 -3.81 -3.77 -16.13
N VAL A 42 -3.56 -4.48 -15.03
CA VAL A 42 -4.53 -4.72 -13.95
C VAL A 42 -4.31 -3.61 -12.92
N HIS A 43 -5.24 -2.65 -12.88
CA HIS A 43 -5.12 -1.43 -12.07
C HIS A 43 -5.89 -1.56 -10.76
N ILE A 44 -5.24 -1.32 -9.63
CA ILE A 44 -5.79 -1.62 -8.30
C ILE A 44 -5.84 -0.37 -7.44
N ALA A 45 -7.05 0.01 -7.00
CA ALA A 45 -7.29 1.08 -6.03
C ALA A 45 -8.02 0.54 -4.79
N GLY A 46 -8.01 1.31 -3.72
CA GLY A 46 -8.65 0.97 -2.44
C GLY A 46 -7.97 1.70 -1.28
N THR A 47 -8.46 1.50 -0.06
CA THR A 47 -7.79 1.99 1.16
C THR A 47 -6.85 0.91 1.69
N ASN A 48 -7.38 -0.23 2.09
CA ASN A 48 -6.60 -1.37 2.60
C ASN A 48 -6.67 -2.55 1.62
N GLY A 49 -5.68 -3.45 1.68
CA GLY A 49 -5.66 -4.67 0.86
C GLY A 49 -5.06 -4.53 -0.53
N LYS A 50 -4.81 -3.30 -1.04
CA LYS A 50 -4.26 -3.09 -2.38
C LYS A 50 -3.01 -3.94 -2.65
N GLY A 51 -1.94 -3.74 -1.88
CA GLY A 51 -0.69 -4.49 -2.07
C GLY A 51 -0.86 -6.00 -1.89
N THR A 52 -1.75 -6.44 -0.99
CA THR A 52 -2.05 -7.87 -0.79
C THR A 52 -2.72 -8.47 -2.03
N VAL A 53 -3.80 -7.83 -2.52
CA VAL A 53 -4.53 -8.29 -3.72
C VAL A 53 -3.63 -8.22 -4.95
N SER A 54 -2.80 -7.17 -5.08
CA SER A 54 -1.80 -7.05 -6.15
C SER A 54 -0.83 -8.24 -6.16
N ASN A 55 -0.29 -8.60 -5.00
CA ASN A 55 0.62 -9.74 -4.88
C ASN A 55 -0.07 -11.09 -5.20
N ILE A 56 -1.32 -11.29 -4.71
CA ILE A 56 -2.08 -12.53 -5.02
C ILE A 56 -2.30 -12.67 -6.52
N ILE A 57 -2.72 -11.59 -7.21
CA ILE A 57 -2.97 -11.60 -8.66
C ILE A 57 -1.65 -11.82 -9.42
N ALA A 58 -0.59 -11.12 -9.05
CA ALA A 58 0.71 -11.25 -9.71
C ALA A 58 1.28 -12.67 -9.56
N ASP A 59 1.26 -13.24 -8.35
CA ASP A 59 1.73 -14.61 -8.08
C ASP A 59 0.92 -15.64 -8.90
N ALA A 60 -0.40 -15.51 -8.94
CA ALA A 60 -1.25 -16.38 -9.72
C ALA A 60 -0.96 -16.32 -11.22
N LEU A 61 -0.75 -15.12 -11.77
CA LEU A 61 -0.39 -14.94 -13.18
C LEU A 61 1.01 -15.54 -13.48
N MET A 62 1.97 -15.38 -12.58
CA MET A 62 3.29 -16.01 -12.68
C MET A 62 3.20 -17.54 -12.67
N LYS A 63 2.37 -18.12 -11.79
CA LYS A 63 2.09 -19.58 -11.75
C LYS A 63 1.45 -20.09 -13.05
N CYS A 64 0.76 -19.22 -13.78
CA CYS A 64 0.24 -19.51 -15.13
C CYS A 64 1.29 -19.38 -16.25
N GLY A 65 2.53 -19.00 -15.94
CA GLY A 65 3.63 -18.89 -16.89
C GLY A 65 3.78 -17.54 -17.58
N TYR A 66 3.05 -16.50 -17.13
CA TYR A 66 3.19 -15.15 -17.67
C TYR A 66 4.41 -14.43 -17.10
N LYS A 67 4.97 -13.52 -17.89
CA LYS A 67 5.93 -12.52 -17.42
C LYS A 67 5.16 -11.34 -16.82
N VAL A 68 5.22 -11.19 -15.50
CA VAL A 68 4.36 -10.26 -14.74
C VAL A 68 5.19 -9.14 -14.12
N GLY A 69 4.84 -7.90 -14.45
CA GLY A 69 5.27 -6.72 -13.71
C GLY A 69 4.38 -6.50 -12.50
N LEU A 70 4.96 -6.20 -11.35
CA LEU A 70 4.26 -5.84 -10.11
C LEU A 70 4.76 -4.48 -9.62
N PHE A 71 3.82 -3.56 -9.40
CA PHE A 71 4.07 -2.27 -8.79
C PHE A 71 3.26 -2.12 -7.50
N THR A 72 3.95 -1.92 -6.38
CA THR A 72 3.34 -1.77 -5.04
C THR A 72 4.02 -0.66 -4.25
N SER A 73 3.29 -0.10 -3.27
CA SER A 73 3.82 0.92 -2.36
C SER A 73 3.14 0.86 -0.98
N PRO A 74 3.78 1.34 0.10
CA PRO A 74 5.18 1.78 0.16
C PRO A 74 6.16 0.60 0.26
N TRP A 75 7.45 0.85 0.02
CA TRP A 75 8.52 -0.13 0.23
C TRP A 75 8.85 -0.33 1.73
N ILE A 76 9.34 -1.52 2.08
CA ILE A 76 9.73 -1.91 3.45
C ILE A 76 11.20 -2.33 3.52
N ILE A 77 11.67 -3.14 2.57
CA ILE A 77 13.01 -3.74 2.57
C ILE A 77 13.99 -2.93 1.72
N ASP A 78 13.64 -2.73 0.47
CA ASP A 78 14.47 -2.07 -0.53
C ASP A 78 13.59 -1.15 -1.39
N TYR A 79 14.09 0.03 -1.72
CA TYR A 79 13.34 0.98 -2.56
C TYR A 79 12.85 0.37 -3.87
N ARG A 80 13.63 -0.57 -4.44
CA ARG A 80 13.34 -1.25 -5.71
C ARG A 80 12.23 -2.29 -5.61
N GLU A 81 11.86 -2.73 -4.39
CA GLU A 81 10.77 -3.70 -4.23
C GLU A 81 9.43 -3.21 -4.76
N GLN A 82 9.31 -1.89 -4.96
CA GLN A 82 8.14 -1.28 -5.57
C GLN A 82 7.97 -1.65 -7.04
N ILE A 83 9.06 -2.00 -7.74
CA ILE A 83 9.07 -2.36 -9.17
C ILE A 83 9.69 -3.74 -9.33
N GLN A 84 8.87 -4.73 -9.63
CA GLN A 84 9.32 -6.11 -9.76
C GLN A 84 8.87 -6.73 -11.09
N ILE A 85 9.65 -7.65 -11.62
CA ILE A 85 9.23 -8.57 -12.69
C ILE A 85 9.48 -9.99 -12.21
N ASN A 86 8.43 -10.80 -12.20
CA ASN A 86 8.47 -12.20 -11.73
C ASN A 86 9.16 -12.34 -10.36
N GLY A 87 8.82 -11.45 -9.41
CA GLY A 87 9.36 -11.45 -8.04
C GLY A 87 10.78 -10.89 -7.91
N ASN A 88 11.44 -10.51 -9.02
CA ASN A 88 12.76 -9.90 -8.99
C ASN A 88 12.65 -8.38 -9.06
N PHE A 89 13.33 -7.69 -8.16
CA PHE A 89 13.39 -6.23 -8.14
C PHE A 89 14.06 -5.70 -9.41
N ILE A 90 13.67 -4.50 -9.85
CA ILE A 90 14.36 -3.81 -10.93
C ILE A 90 15.88 -3.77 -10.63
N PRO A 91 16.77 -4.15 -11.58
CA PRO A 91 18.21 -4.09 -11.36
C PRO A 91 18.67 -2.66 -11.04
N GLU A 92 19.63 -2.52 -10.12
CA GLU A 92 20.20 -1.22 -9.72
C GLU A 92 20.65 -0.39 -10.90
N LYS A 93 21.39 -1.05 -11.83
CA LYS A 93 21.87 -0.40 -13.04
C LYS A 93 20.74 0.12 -13.91
N THR A 94 19.72 -0.70 -14.16
CA THR A 94 18.57 -0.33 -14.99
C THR A 94 17.79 0.85 -14.37
N PHE A 95 17.58 0.82 -13.05
CA PHE A 95 16.96 1.92 -12.33
C PHE A 95 17.79 3.21 -12.47
N ALA A 96 19.11 3.13 -12.22
CA ALA A 96 20.01 4.28 -12.32
C ALA A 96 20.11 4.83 -13.75
N ASP A 97 20.07 3.97 -14.77
CA ASP A 97 20.09 4.38 -16.18
C ASP A 97 18.84 5.21 -16.51
N TYR A 98 17.61 4.77 -16.15
CA TYR A 98 16.39 5.53 -16.37
C TYR A 98 16.38 6.84 -15.58
N VAL A 99 16.81 6.82 -14.32
CA VAL A 99 16.89 8.05 -13.51
C VAL A 99 17.87 9.03 -14.16
N THR A 100 19.00 8.57 -14.66
CA THR A 100 20.00 9.41 -15.33
C THR A 100 19.44 10.04 -16.61
N GLU A 101 18.71 9.25 -17.41
CA GLU A 101 18.16 9.68 -18.70
C GLU A 101 17.11 10.80 -18.53
N TYR A 102 16.25 10.67 -17.49
CA TYR A 102 15.11 11.57 -17.29
C TYR A 102 15.25 12.48 -16.05
N GLN A 103 16.43 12.61 -15.44
CA GLN A 103 16.65 13.32 -14.17
C GLN A 103 16.17 14.79 -14.15
N ASN A 104 16.21 15.45 -15.30
CA ASN A 104 15.87 16.88 -15.43
C ASN A 104 14.37 17.15 -15.57
N GLU A 105 13.54 16.10 -15.59
CA GLU A 105 12.10 16.25 -15.76
C GLU A 105 11.41 16.75 -14.47
N ASP A 106 10.43 17.65 -14.62
CA ASP A 106 9.63 18.13 -13.49
C ASP A 106 8.58 17.09 -13.11
N ALA A 107 8.95 16.22 -12.19
CA ALA A 107 8.05 15.20 -11.63
C ALA A 107 8.33 15.02 -10.13
N THR A 108 7.30 14.73 -9.36
CA THR A 108 7.44 14.30 -7.97
C THR A 108 8.13 12.92 -7.91
N GLU A 109 8.62 12.52 -6.73
CA GLU A 109 9.21 11.19 -6.55
C GLU A 109 8.28 10.07 -7.06
N PHE A 110 7.00 10.11 -6.70
CA PHE A 110 6.06 9.06 -7.06
C PHE A 110 5.67 9.08 -8.54
N GLU A 111 5.52 10.26 -9.16
CA GLU A 111 5.32 10.39 -10.60
C GLU A 111 6.50 9.83 -11.38
N PHE A 112 7.72 10.15 -10.94
CA PHE A 112 8.92 9.66 -11.59
C PHE A 112 9.08 8.14 -11.45
N LEU A 113 8.86 7.61 -10.23
CA LEU A 113 8.88 6.17 -9.96
C LEU A 113 7.85 5.41 -10.81
N THR A 114 6.64 5.97 -10.94
CA THR A 114 5.59 5.42 -11.79
C THR A 114 5.98 5.41 -13.27
N ALA A 115 6.62 6.48 -13.76
CA ALA A 115 7.10 6.53 -15.14
C ALA A 115 8.22 5.51 -15.41
N VAL A 116 9.18 5.37 -14.48
CA VAL A 116 10.25 4.35 -14.55
C VAL A 116 9.64 2.95 -14.56
N MET A 117 8.63 2.68 -13.74
CA MET A 117 7.93 1.40 -13.71
C MET A 117 7.31 1.07 -15.08
N TYR A 118 6.52 1.98 -15.67
CA TYR A 118 5.91 1.74 -16.99
C TYR A 118 6.96 1.55 -18.07
N LYS A 119 8.03 2.36 -18.05
CA LYS A 119 9.15 2.23 -19.01
C LYS A 119 9.82 0.87 -18.88
N TYR A 120 10.16 0.44 -17.66
CA TYR A 120 10.80 -0.84 -17.41
C TYR A 120 9.91 -2.02 -17.83
N PHE A 121 8.63 -1.99 -17.50
CA PHE A 121 7.71 -3.07 -17.86
C PHE A 121 7.51 -3.17 -19.38
N ALA A 122 7.45 -2.03 -20.09
CA ALA A 122 7.33 -2.02 -21.54
C ALA A 122 8.61 -2.52 -22.23
N ASP A 123 9.79 -2.07 -21.79
CA ASP A 123 11.07 -2.49 -22.34
C ASP A 123 11.30 -3.99 -22.15
N GLU A 124 10.91 -4.50 -20.99
CA GLU A 124 10.99 -5.93 -20.65
C GLU A 124 9.85 -6.77 -21.23
N LYS A 125 8.87 -6.13 -21.91
CA LYS A 125 7.74 -6.79 -22.58
C LYS A 125 6.98 -7.73 -21.65
N VAL A 126 6.55 -7.22 -20.50
CA VAL A 126 5.70 -8.01 -19.57
C VAL A 126 4.36 -8.33 -20.23
N ASP A 127 3.81 -9.51 -19.97
CA ASP A 127 2.49 -9.92 -20.45
C ASP A 127 1.37 -9.17 -19.72
N PHE A 128 1.55 -8.97 -18.41
CA PHE A 128 0.67 -8.21 -17.52
C PHE A 128 1.47 -7.33 -16.59
N ALA A 129 0.95 -6.14 -16.31
CA ALA A 129 1.39 -5.27 -15.22
C ALA A 129 0.28 -5.18 -14.17
N VAL A 130 0.54 -5.63 -12.95
CA VAL A 130 -0.34 -5.46 -11.80
C VAL A 130 0.13 -4.21 -11.07
N VAL A 131 -0.70 -3.15 -11.08
CA VAL A 131 -0.32 -1.80 -10.67
C VAL A 131 -1.21 -1.31 -9.54
N GLU A 132 -0.63 -1.14 -8.36
CA GLU A 132 -1.27 -0.56 -7.19
C GLU A 132 -1.23 0.98 -7.27
N CYS A 133 -2.38 1.65 -7.06
CA CYS A 133 -2.42 3.10 -6.84
C CYS A 133 -1.70 3.48 -5.55
N GLY A 134 -0.94 4.55 -5.57
CA GLY A 134 -0.30 5.09 -4.37
C GLY A 134 -1.34 5.66 -3.40
N MET A 135 -2.23 6.53 -3.91
CA MET A 135 -3.26 7.18 -3.11
C MET A 135 -4.47 7.59 -3.97
N GLY A 136 -5.69 7.35 -3.44
CA GLY A 136 -6.91 7.73 -4.16
C GLY A 136 -7.15 6.85 -5.38
N GLY A 137 -7.14 7.43 -6.55
CA GLY A 137 -7.35 6.80 -7.84
C GLY A 137 -7.39 7.82 -8.98
N LYS A 138 -8.36 8.74 -8.97
CA LYS A 138 -8.57 9.73 -10.05
C LYS A 138 -7.33 10.56 -10.37
N GLY A 139 -6.67 11.09 -9.34
CA GLY A 139 -5.48 11.93 -9.46
C GLY A 139 -4.16 11.18 -9.22
N ASP A 140 -4.20 9.87 -9.06
CA ASP A 140 -3.00 9.05 -8.82
C ASP A 140 -2.15 8.94 -10.08
N SER A 141 -0.82 9.03 -9.93
CA SER A 141 0.11 8.97 -11.07
C SER A 141 -0.02 7.70 -11.89
N THR A 142 -0.47 6.59 -11.28
CA THR A 142 -0.70 5.34 -11.99
C THR A 142 -1.90 5.38 -12.94
N ASN A 143 -2.81 6.37 -12.76
CA ASN A 143 -4.06 6.48 -13.51
C ASN A 143 -3.94 7.08 -14.92
N VAL A 144 -2.74 7.08 -15.48
CA VAL A 144 -2.44 7.48 -16.87
C VAL A 144 -2.84 6.40 -17.89
N VAL A 145 -3.21 5.22 -17.44
CA VAL A 145 -3.68 4.11 -18.28
C VAL A 145 -5.07 4.43 -18.82
N LYS A 146 -5.22 4.48 -20.16
CA LYS A 146 -6.49 4.79 -20.82
C LYS A 146 -7.42 3.59 -20.90
N ASN A 147 -6.87 2.39 -21.15
CA ASN A 147 -7.60 1.16 -21.34
C ASN A 147 -7.03 0.06 -20.44
N PRO A 148 -7.35 0.05 -19.14
CA PRO A 148 -6.92 -1.04 -18.27
C PRO A 148 -7.58 -2.36 -18.69
N GLU A 149 -6.82 -3.45 -18.64
CA GLU A 149 -7.34 -4.81 -18.86
C GLU A 149 -8.40 -5.15 -17.81
N LEU A 150 -8.17 -4.69 -16.57
CA LEU A 150 -9.06 -4.87 -15.44
C LEU A 150 -8.83 -3.77 -14.40
N CYS A 151 -9.90 -3.26 -13.82
CA CYS A 151 -9.86 -2.44 -12.60
C CYS A 151 -10.25 -3.30 -11.40
N VAL A 152 -9.54 -3.16 -10.30
CA VAL A 152 -9.86 -3.85 -9.04
C VAL A 152 -9.97 -2.79 -7.94
N ILE A 153 -11.11 -2.78 -7.25
CA ILE A 153 -11.32 -1.92 -6.08
C ILE A 153 -11.29 -2.82 -4.84
N THR A 154 -10.32 -2.61 -3.98
CA THR A 154 -10.22 -3.29 -2.68
C THR A 154 -11.05 -2.57 -1.61
N SER A 155 -10.87 -2.84 -0.32
CA SER A 155 -11.67 -2.20 0.73
C SER A 155 -11.54 -0.68 0.71
N VAL A 156 -12.64 0.01 0.98
CA VAL A 156 -12.73 1.46 1.07
C VAL A 156 -13.10 1.87 2.49
N SER A 157 -12.30 2.71 3.09
CA SER A 157 -12.51 3.25 4.43
C SER A 157 -11.98 4.67 4.55
N MET A 158 -12.28 5.32 5.68
CA MET A 158 -11.80 6.67 5.98
C MET A 158 -10.28 6.65 6.13
N ASP A 159 -9.59 7.30 5.22
CA ASP A 159 -8.15 7.51 5.23
C ASP A 159 -7.79 8.68 4.31
N HIS A 160 -6.66 9.35 4.56
CA HIS A 160 -6.19 10.49 3.77
C HIS A 160 -7.25 11.59 3.57
N THR A 161 -8.03 11.89 4.61
CA THR A 161 -9.19 12.79 4.54
C THR A 161 -8.84 14.20 4.10
N ASP A 162 -7.62 14.67 4.36
CA ASP A 162 -7.12 15.97 3.90
C ASP A 162 -7.00 16.09 2.37
N PHE A 163 -6.97 14.95 1.65
CA PHE A 163 -6.74 14.90 0.20
C PHE A 163 -7.90 14.26 -0.57
N LEU A 164 -8.56 13.24 0.01
CA LEU A 164 -9.52 12.41 -0.70
C LEU A 164 -10.98 12.76 -0.39
N GLY A 165 -11.20 13.63 0.62
CA GLY A 165 -12.54 14.00 1.07
C GLY A 165 -12.85 13.57 2.49
N SER A 166 -13.90 14.15 3.05
CA SER A 166 -14.31 14.01 4.44
C SER A 166 -15.39 12.94 4.67
N THR A 167 -15.87 12.33 3.58
CA THR A 167 -16.90 11.29 3.59
C THR A 167 -16.43 10.03 2.87
N LEU A 168 -17.04 8.89 3.22
CA LEU A 168 -16.72 7.61 2.57
C LEU A 168 -17.04 7.65 1.06
N ASP A 169 -18.11 8.34 0.68
CA ASP A 169 -18.53 8.47 -0.72
C ASP A 169 -17.54 9.31 -1.53
N GLU A 170 -17.00 10.41 -0.97
CA GLU A 170 -15.97 11.21 -1.64
C GLU A 170 -14.70 10.37 -1.87
N ILE A 171 -14.26 9.62 -0.85
CA ILE A 171 -13.11 8.71 -0.95
C ILE A 171 -13.37 7.62 -2.00
N ALA A 172 -14.60 7.07 -2.03
CA ALA A 172 -15.00 6.08 -3.03
C ALA A 172 -15.01 6.66 -4.45
N GLN A 173 -15.47 7.92 -4.63
CA GLN A 173 -15.45 8.62 -5.93
C GLN A 173 -14.03 8.83 -6.44
N GLU A 174 -13.10 9.22 -5.57
CA GLU A 174 -11.68 9.33 -5.94
C GLU A 174 -11.12 7.98 -6.42
N LYS A 175 -11.44 6.88 -5.73
CA LYS A 175 -11.00 5.53 -6.14
C LYS A 175 -11.68 5.05 -7.41
N ALA A 176 -12.97 5.36 -7.58
CA ALA A 176 -13.70 5.06 -8.81
C ALA A 176 -13.14 5.76 -10.05
N GLY A 177 -12.27 6.77 -9.87
CA GLY A 177 -11.59 7.46 -10.97
C GLY A 177 -10.66 6.58 -11.81
N ILE A 178 -10.30 5.36 -11.37
CA ILE A 178 -9.56 4.40 -12.19
C ILE A 178 -10.45 3.66 -13.20
N ILE A 179 -11.78 3.72 -13.04
CA ILE A 179 -12.74 3.08 -13.93
C ILE A 179 -12.84 3.90 -15.21
N LYS A 180 -12.47 3.30 -16.33
CA LYS A 180 -12.49 3.92 -17.66
C LYS A 180 -13.69 3.41 -18.47
N ASP A 181 -14.00 4.08 -19.57
CA ASP A 181 -15.11 3.69 -20.45
C ASP A 181 -14.95 2.24 -20.95
N ASN A 182 -16.05 1.49 -20.90
CA ASN A 182 -16.12 0.08 -21.33
C ASN A 182 -15.14 -0.88 -20.62
N SER A 183 -14.64 -0.51 -19.43
CA SER A 183 -13.76 -1.39 -18.65
C SER A 183 -14.51 -2.48 -17.89
N THR A 184 -13.78 -3.42 -17.31
CA THR A 184 -14.34 -4.37 -16.33
C THR A 184 -13.79 -4.02 -14.95
N VAL A 185 -14.65 -4.09 -13.94
CA VAL A 185 -14.34 -3.76 -12.55
C VAL A 185 -14.65 -4.94 -11.66
N VAL A 186 -13.70 -5.35 -10.85
CA VAL A 186 -13.92 -6.25 -9.72
C VAL A 186 -13.97 -5.41 -8.44
N LEU A 187 -15.06 -5.54 -7.70
CA LEU A 187 -15.33 -4.77 -6.50
C LEU A 187 -15.32 -5.68 -5.26
N TYR A 188 -14.47 -5.36 -4.31
CA TYR A 188 -14.49 -5.88 -2.94
C TYR A 188 -15.86 -5.57 -2.27
N PRO A 189 -16.37 -6.39 -1.33
CA PRO A 189 -17.62 -6.12 -0.65
C PRO A 189 -17.51 -4.87 0.27
N ASN A 190 -17.77 -3.70 -0.30
CA ASN A 190 -17.56 -2.40 0.33
C ASN A 190 -18.82 -1.82 1.05
N GLY A 191 -19.90 -2.60 1.13
CA GLY A 191 -21.10 -2.23 1.89
C GLY A 191 -21.67 -0.84 1.54
N ALA A 192 -21.52 0.11 2.42
CA ALA A 192 -22.18 1.43 2.33
C ALA A 192 -21.81 2.26 1.09
N CYS A 193 -20.61 2.09 0.50
CA CYS A 193 -20.19 2.88 -0.66
C CYS A 193 -20.25 2.13 -2.00
N GLU A 194 -20.86 0.94 -2.07
CA GLU A 194 -20.98 0.18 -3.33
C GLU A 194 -21.71 0.95 -4.42
N SER A 195 -22.75 1.71 -4.06
CA SER A 195 -23.53 2.51 -4.99
C SER A 195 -22.71 3.51 -5.81
N VAL A 196 -21.61 4.02 -5.24
CA VAL A 196 -20.71 4.93 -5.95
C VAL A 196 -20.07 4.21 -7.15
N PHE A 197 -19.57 2.99 -6.95
CA PHE A 197 -18.96 2.18 -8.01
C PHE A 197 -19.99 1.67 -9.02
N GLU A 198 -21.19 1.29 -8.57
CA GLU A 198 -22.29 0.91 -9.46
C GLU A 198 -22.68 2.05 -10.40
N ASN A 199 -22.81 3.26 -9.86
CA ASN A 199 -23.14 4.43 -10.64
C ASN A 199 -22.03 4.76 -11.63
N LYS A 200 -20.78 4.72 -11.17
CA LYS A 200 -19.62 4.93 -12.05
C LYS A 200 -19.56 3.93 -13.19
N CYS A 201 -19.82 2.65 -12.92
CA CYS A 201 -19.87 1.62 -13.96
C CYS A 201 -21.01 1.85 -14.98
N LYS A 202 -22.17 2.34 -14.52
CA LYS A 202 -23.27 2.74 -15.42
C LYS A 202 -22.87 3.92 -16.31
N GLU A 203 -22.26 4.96 -15.74
CA GLU A 203 -21.80 6.14 -16.47
C GLU A 203 -20.78 5.80 -17.55
N THR A 204 -19.85 4.88 -17.26
CA THR A 204 -18.78 4.48 -18.16
C THR A 204 -19.10 3.25 -19.01
N ASN A 205 -20.34 2.76 -18.98
CA ASN A 205 -20.74 1.50 -19.65
C ASN A 205 -19.81 0.33 -19.31
N SER A 206 -19.35 0.25 -18.05
CA SER A 206 -18.39 -0.74 -17.57
C SER A 206 -19.09 -1.93 -16.94
N ARG A 207 -18.48 -3.12 -17.06
CA ARG A 207 -18.96 -4.34 -16.42
C ARG A 207 -18.52 -4.37 -14.97
N LEU A 208 -19.47 -4.52 -14.03
CA LEU A 208 -19.19 -4.70 -12.61
C LEU A 208 -19.29 -6.17 -12.19
N ILE A 209 -18.25 -6.67 -11.54
CA ILE A 209 -18.19 -7.99 -10.90
C ILE A 209 -18.02 -7.75 -9.41
N LYS A 210 -18.99 -8.14 -8.59
CA LYS A 210 -18.91 -8.02 -7.14
C LYS A 210 -18.32 -9.28 -6.52
N ALA A 211 -17.29 -9.14 -5.72
CA ALA A 211 -16.78 -10.22 -4.87
C ALA A 211 -17.80 -10.50 -3.75
N ARG A 212 -17.89 -11.75 -3.35
CA ARG A 212 -18.76 -12.16 -2.24
C ARG A 212 -18.15 -11.76 -0.91
N ASP A 213 -19.00 -11.40 0.06
CA ASP A 213 -18.55 -11.21 1.43
C ASP A 213 -18.30 -12.58 2.09
N MET A 214 -17.06 -12.81 2.47
CA MET A 214 -16.58 -14.04 3.10
C MET A 214 -16.48 -13.90 4.62
N GLY A 215 -16.84 -12.75 5.18
CA GLY A 215 -16.93 -12.48 6.61
C GLY A 215 -15.64 -11.98 7.28
N ASP A 216 -14.48 -12.06 6.61
CA ASP A 216 -13.23 -11.55 7.14
C ASP A 216 -12.36 -10.91 6.05
N PHE A 217 -11.45 -10.04 6.47
CA PHE A 217 -10.62 -9.24 5.56
C PHE A 217 -9.71 -10.09 4.66
N LYS A 218 -9.12 -11.17 5.21
CA LYS A 218 -8.21 -12.06 4.47
C LYS A 218 -8.96 -12.83 3.38
N SER A 219 -10.07 -13.44 3.75
CA SER A 219 -10.93 -14.20 2.84
C SER A 219 -11.55 -13.29 1.76
N ASN A 220 -11.93 -12.07 2.12
CA ASN A 220 -12.43 -11.08 1.17
C ASN A 220 -11.37 -10.63 0.15
N ASN A 221 -10.10 -10.47 0.56
CA ASN A 221 -9.00 -10.18 -0.36
C ASN A 221 -8.75 -11.34 -1.34
N LEU A 222 -8.79 -12.60 -0.85
CA LEU A 222 -8.65 -13.80 -1.68
C LEU A 222 -9.81 -13.92 -2.68
N GLU A 223 -11.06 -13.69 -2.23
CA GLU A 223 -12.23 -13.72 -3.11
C GLU A 223 -12.14 -12.63 -4.18
N THR A 224 -11.75 -11.41 -3.81
CA THR A 224 -11.57 -10.30 -4.75
C THR A 224 -10.53 -10.64 -5.82
N ALA A 225 -9.37 -11.17 -5.41
CA ALA A 225 -8.35 -11.63 -6.34
C ALA A 225 -8.84 -12.81 -7.21
N GLY A 226 -9.60 -13.74 -6.63
CA GLY A 226 -10.22 -14.87 -7.33
C GLY A 226 -11.16 -14.43 -8.44
N GLN A 227 -12.02 -13.43 -8.19
CA GLN A 227 -12.89 -12.86 -9.20
C GLN A 227 -12.11 -12.16 -10.32
N ALA A 228 -11.02 -11.48 -9.98
CA ALA A 228 -10.11 -10.85 -10.96
C ALA A 228 -9.48 -11.91 -11.88
N LEU A 229 -8.97 -13.00 -11.32
CA LEU A 229 -8.36 -14.09 -12.07
C LEU A 229 -9.38 -14.87 -12.90
N ALA A 230 -10.58 -15.08 -12.38
CA ALA A 230 -11.67 -15.71 -13.15
C ALA A 230 -12.03 -14.88 -14.40
N TYR A 231 -12.07 -13.54 -14.27
CA TYR A 231 -12.25 -12.66 -15.44
C TYR A 231 -11.09 -12.79 -16.43
N LEU A 232 -9.85 -12.83 -15.95
CA LEU A 232 -8.66 -13.05 -16.78
C LEU A 232 -8.54 -14.49 -17.31
N ARG A 233 -9.52 -15.35 -17.02
CA ARG A 233 -9.59 -16.76 -17.41
C ARG A 233 -8.42 -17.60 -16.90
N GLN A 234 -7.93 -17.26 -15.71
CA GLN A 234 -6.90 -18.01 -15.01
C GLN A 234 -7.51 -18.82 -13.87
N CYS A 235 -7.08 -20.06 -13.74
CA CYS A 235 -7.55 -20.98 -12.71
C CYS A 235 -6.35 -21.62 -12.02
N VAL A 236 -5.96 -21.05 -10.87
CA VAL A 236 -4.85 -21.54 -10.04
C VAL A 236 -5.26 -21.51 -8.58
N HIS A 237 -4.61 -22.33 -7.78
CA HIS A 237 -4.76 -22.26 -6.33
C HIS A 237 -4.16 -20.94 -5.80
N LEU A 238 -4.96 -20.20 -5.02
CA LEU A 238 -4.55 -18.93 -4.44
C LEU A 238 -3.99 -19.14 -3.04
N GLU A 239 -2.88 -18.50 -2.77
CA GLU A 239 -2.26 -18.45 -1.47
C GLU A 239 -2.25 -17.02 -0.94
N TYR A 240 -2.48 -16.85 0.37
CA TYR A 240 -2.34 -15.54 0.98
C TYR A 240 -0.85 -15.22 1.16
N PRO A 241 -0.35 -14.12 0.60
CA PRO A 241 1.08 -13.86 0.58
C PRO A 241 1.60 -13.47 1.97
N LYS A 242 2.82 -13.91 2.28
CA LYS A 242 3.57 -13.40 3.42
C LYS A 242 4.32 -12.14 2.98
N LEU A 243 3.80 -10.98 3.35
CA LEU A 243 4.37 -9.70 2.95
C LEU A 243 5.04 -9.01 4.15
N PRO A 244 6.16 -8.28 3.93
CA PRO A 244 6.79 -7.49 4.97
C PRO A 244 5.81 -6.49 5.59
N ALA A 245 5.89 -6.35 6.91
CA ALA A 245 5.03 -5.47 7.70
C ALA A 245 3.51 -5.70 7.52
N ARG A 246 3.09 -6.91 7.19
CA ARG A 246 1.69 -7.34 7.15
C ARG A 246 1.54 -8.65 7.92
N GLN A 247 1.28 -8.51 9.23
CA GLN A 247 1.25 -9.63 10.18
C GLN A 247 2.54 -10.47 10.06
N GLU A 248 3.67 -9.80 9.89
CA GLU A 248 4.97 -10.42 9.72
C GLU A 248 5.52 -10.88 11.07
N TYR A 249 5.59 -12.18 11.26
CA TYR A 249 6.20 -12.77 12.47
C TYR A 249 7.73 -12.75 12.36
N ILE A 250 8.39 -12.23 13.38
CA ILE A 250 9.85 -12.26 13.56
C ILE A 250 10.16 -13.22 14.74
N GLY A 251 10.51 -14.45 14.39
CA GLY A 251 10.55 -15.53 15.39
C GLY A 251 9.17 -15.82 16.00
N ASP A 252 9.14 -16.34 17.22
CA ASP A 252 7.91 -16.84 17.85
C ASP A 252 7.20 -15.82 18.75
N ASN A 253 7.87 -14.70 19.06
CA ASN A 253 7.39 -13.75 20.07
C ASN A 253 7.32 -12.28 19.62
N MET A 254 7.40 -12.04 18.31
CA MET A 254 7.30 -10.67 17.78
C MET A 254 6.53 -10.66 16.46
N MET A 255 5.75 -9.60 16.25
CA MET A 255 5.04 -9.34 14.99
C MET A 255 5.20 -7.87 14.59
N ILE A 256 5.37 -7.65 13.29
CA ILE A 256 5.38 -6.32 12.67
C ILE A 256 4.16 -6.18 11.77
N ASP A 257 3.40 -5.08 11.93
CA ASP A 257 2.26 -4.76 11.08
C ASP A 257 2.16 -3.26 10.80
N GLY A 258 1.92 -2.92 9.54
CA GLY A 258 1.80 -1.53 9.08
C GLY A 258 0.40 -0.91 9.25
N ALA A 259 -0.52 -1.55 9.95
CA ALA A 259 -1.86 -1.01 10.21
C ALA A 259 -1.78 0.37 10.88
N HIS A 260 -2.49 1.35 10.30
CA HIS A 260 -2.37 2.76 10.69
C HIS A 260 -3.70 3.54 10.58
N ASN A 261 -4.80 2.87 10.28
CA ASN A 261 -6.15 3.43 10.23
C ASN A 261 -7.12 2.50 10.97
N LYS A 262 -8.35 2.94 11.14
CA LYS A 262 -9.39 2.21 11.90
C LYS A 262 -9.60 0.78 11.39
N ASP A 263 -9.76 0.60 10.09
CA ASP A 263 -10.03 -0.74 9.52
C ASP A 263 -8.80 -1.63 9.55
N GLY A 264 -7.60 -1.06 9.38
CA GLY A 264 -6.35 -1.75 9.61
C GLY A 264 -6.22 -2.24 11.06
N ALA A 265 -6.63 -1.40 12.03
CA ALA A 265 -6.66 -1.77 13.44
C ALA A 265 -7.66 -2.91 13.72
N LEU A 266 -8.85 -2.89 13.11
CA LEU A 266 -9.83 -3.97 13.23
C LEU A 266 -9.29 -5.27 12.65
N ALA A 267 -8.70 -5.23 11.46
CA ALA A 267 -8.07 -6.40 10.84
C ALA A 267 -6.92 -6.95 11.69
N LEU A 268 -6.05 -6.07 12.22
CA LEU A 268 -4.93 -6.47 13.07
C LEU A 268 -5.41 -7.11 14.38
N ARG A 269 -6.43 -6.55 15.02
CA ARG A 269 -7.03 -7.07 16.25
C ARG A 269 -7.39 -8.56 16.14
N ASP A 270 -7.96 -8.95 15.01
CA ASP A 270 -8.45 -10.32 14.80
C ASP A 270 -7.30 -11.34 14.63
N PHE A 271 -6.05 -10.87 14.51
CA PHE A 271 -4.82 -11.67 14.44
C PHE A 271 -3.94 -11.59 15.68
N LEU A 272 -4.35 -10.82 16.69
CA LEU A 272 -3.55 -10.73 17.91
C LEU A 272 -3.52 -12.08 18.63
N PRO A 273 -2.33 -12.50 19.11
CA PRO A 273 -2.21 -13.74 19.89
C PRO A 273 -2.90 -13.57 21.25
N ASN A 274 -3.42 -14.69 21.78
CA ASN A 274 -3.95 -14.71 23.14
C ASN A 274 -2.80 -14.76 24.19
N LYS A 275 -2.02 -13.69 24.25
CA LYS A 275 -0.87 -13.48 25.12
C LYS A 275 -0.90 -12.05 25.66
N LYS A 276 -0.14 -11.76 26.72
CA LYS A 276 0.17 -10.38 27.10
C LYS A 276 1.02 -9.73 26.02
N ILE A 277 0.65 -8.53 25.60
CA ILE A 277 1.30 -7.82 24.50
C ILE A 277 1.93 -6.52 25.00
N THR A 278 3.21 -6.31 24.69
CA THR A 278 3.86 -5.01 24.72
C THR A 278 3.88 -4.46 23.29
N ALA A 279 3.16 -3.35 23.07
CA ALA A 279 3.05 -2.73 21.76
C ALA A 279 4.02 -1.54 21.62
N VAL A 280 4.86 -1.55 20.59
CA VAL A 280 5.66 -0.39 20.15
C VAL A 280 4.88 0.30 19.05
N ILE A 281 4.44 1.54 19.32
CA ILE A 281 3.50 2.26 18.42
C ILE A 281 4.08 3.58 17.96
N GLY A 282 4.07 3.80 16.64
CA GLY A 282 4.40 5.08 16.01
C GLY A 282 3.46 5.40 14.86
N LEU A 283 2.77 6.54 14.94
CA LEU A 283 1.72 6.96 14.03
C LEU A 283 2.05 8.28 13.33
N MET A 284 1.33 8.57 12.25
CA MET A 284 1.38 9.87 11.57
C MET A 284 0.30 10.81 12.14
N LYS A 285 0.55 12.13 12.14
CA LYS A 285 -0.36 13.16 12.67
C LYS A 285 -1.70 13.21 11.97
N ASP A 286 -1.73 12.85 10.68
CA ASP A 286 -2.90 12.86 9.81
C ASP A 286 -3.83 11.64 10.01
N LYS A 287 -3.56 10.79 11.00
CA LYS A 287 -4.36 9.58 11.25
C LYS A 287 -5.32 9.77 12.42
N ASP A 288 -6.44 9.04 12.38
CA ASP A 288 -7.39 8.97 13.50
C ASP A 288 -6.82 8.08 14.62
N ILE A 289 -5.96 8.71 15.44
CA ILE A 289 -5.21 8.05 16.51
C ILE A 289 -6.14 7.53 17.60
N ASP A 290 -7.17 8.32 17.97
CA ASP A 290 -8.12 7.94 19.01
C ASP A 290 -8.89 6.67 18.61
N SER A 291 -9.44 6.60 17.39
CA SER A 291 -10.12 5.39 16.91
C SER A 291 -9.18 4.18 16.83
N TYR A 292 -7.94 4.38 16.39
CA TYR A 292 -6.93 3.32 16.29
C TYR A 292 -6.60 2.72 17.67
N LEU A 293 -6.29 3.59 18.65
CA LEU A 293 -5.95 3.17 20.01
C LEU A 293 -7.15 2.57 20.73
N LYS A 294 -8.36 3.11 20.57
CA LYS A 294 -9.59 2.57 21.16
C LYS A 294 -9.83 1.10 20.76
N ILE A 295 -9.43 0.71 19.56
CA ILE A 295 -9.60 -0.67 19.06
C ILE A 295 -8.50 -1.59 19.60
N LEU A 296 -7.25 -1.18 19.59
CA LEU A 296 -6.11 -2.05 19.86
C LEU A 296 -5.62 -2.01 21.31
N ALA A 297 -5.62 -0.84 21.96
CA ALA A 297 -5.05 -0.68 23.29
C ALA A 297 -5.68 -1.59 24.39
N PRO A 298 -6.99 -1.95 24.34
CA PRO A 298 -7.55 -2.91 25.30
C PRO A 298 -6.91 -4.30 25.27
N HIS A 299 -6.14 -4.63 24.23
CA HIS A 299 -5.42 -5.90 24.09
C HIS A 299 -3.97 -5.82 24.58
N PHE A 300 -3.50 -4.65 25.02
CA PHE A 300 -2.10 -4.42 25.38
C PHE A 300 -1.91 -4.33 26.89
N GLU A 301 -0.92 -5.04 27.39
CA GLU A 301 -0.43 -4.92 28.77
C GLU A 301 0.39 -3.63 28.93
N LYS A 302 1.12 -3.25 27.86
CA LYS A 302 1.99 -2.09 27.84
C LYS A 302 2.05 -1.47 26.43
N ILE A 303 2.10 -0.15 26.38
CA ILE A 303 2.38 0.61 25.15
C ILE A 303 3.69 1.37 25.32
N ILE A 304 4.59 1.27 24.35
CA ILE A 304 5.77 2.11 24.21
C ILE A 304 5.55 3.00 22.97
N THR A 305 5.40 4.30 23.19
CA THR A 305 5.19 5.25 22.10
C THR A 305 6.53 5.72 21.55
N VAL A 306 6.62 5.85 20.20
CA VAL A 306 7.85 6.26 19.52
C VAL A 306 7.61 7.38 18.50
N THR A 307 8.65 8.19 18.26
CA THR A 307 8.68 9.14 17.14
C THR A 307 9.30 8.46 15.94
N VAL A 308 8.55 8.36 14.85
CA VAL A 308 9.02 7.74 13.59
C VAL A 308 9.86 8.75 12.81
N ASP A 309 10.93 8.33 12.16
CA ASP A 309 11.74 9.18 11.29
C ASP A 309 10.97 9.57 10.02
N ASN A 310 10.02 10.46 10.20
CA ASN A 310 9.18 11.04 9.14
C ASN A 310 8.63 12.39 9.60
N PRO A 311 8.68 13.47 8.78
CA PRO A 311 8.16 14.80 9.15
C PRO A 311 6.69 14.84 9.55
N ARG A 312 5.90 13.86 9.11
CA ARG A 312 4.47 13.71 9.48
C ARG A 312 4.26 12.94 10.78
N SER A 313 5.33 12.40 11.40
CA SER A 313 5.19 11.65 12.65
C SER A 313 4.61 12.51 13.76
N ILE A 314 3.68 11.97 14.54
CA ILE A 314 3.39 12.51 15.86
C ILE A 314 4.57 12.24 16.77
N SER A 315 4.84 13.13 17.73
CA SER A 315 5.91 12.88 18.72
C SER A 315 5.52 11.74 19.66
N ALA A 316 6.52 11.04 20.19
CA ALA A 316 6.27 9.99 21.18
C ALA A 316 5.52 10.52 22.42
N SER A 317 5.81 11.75 22.84
CA SER A 317 5.13 12.42 23.97
C SER A 317 3.66 12.70 23.66
N ASP A 318 3.34 13.35 22.51
CA ASP A 318 1.96 13.66 22.15
C ASP A 318 1.13 12.37 21.95
N LEU A 319 1.75 11.33 21.38
CA LEU A 319 1.11 10.03 21.24
C LEU A 319 0.82 9.37 22.58
N ALA A 320 1.75 9.50 23.55
CA ALA A 320 1.56 8.98 24.90
C ALA A 320 0.41 9.68 25.64
N GLU A 321 0.25 11.02 25.49
CA GLU A 321 -0.87 11.77 26.06
C GLU A 321 -2.24 11.25 25.57
N ILE A 322 -2.31 10.75 24.34
CA ILE A 322 -3.51 10.12 23.83
C ILE A 322 -3.62 8.68 24.34
N ALA A 323 -2.53 7.92 24.34
CA ALA A 323 -2.50 6.51 24.68
C ALA A 323 -2.91 6.22 26.14
N VAL A 324 -2.58 7.10 27.08
CA VAL A 324 -2.95 6.96 28.52
C VAL A 324 -4.47 6.93 28.74
N LYS A 325 -5.28 7.42 27.78
CA LYS A 325 -6.73 7.32 27.85
C LYS A 325 -7.23 5.86 27.66
N TYR A 326 -6.42 5.00 27.05
CA TYR A 326 -6.81 3.66 26.61
C TYR A 326 -5.96 2.54 27.23
N CYS A 327 -4.77 2.85 27.76
CA CYS A 327 -3.87 1.91 28.42
C CYS A 327 -3.25 2.57 29.66
N ASN A 328 -3.25 1.87 30.81
CA ASN A 328 -2.71 2.39 32.05
C ASN A 328 -1.16 2.34 32.12
N ASN A 329 -0.52 1.54 31.29
CA ASN A 329 0.93 1.34 31.29
C ASN A 329 1.49 1.86 29.96
N VAL A 330 1.85 3.15 29.92
CA VAL A 330 2.40 3.81 28.73
C VAL A 330 3.79 4.34 29.05
N GLU A 331 4.77 3.99 28.24
CA GLU A 331 6.16 4.43 28.32
C GLU A 331 6.51 5.25 27.06
N ILE A 332 7.28 6.31 27.23
CA ILE A 332 7.75 7.15 26.12
C ILE A 332 9.17 6.77 25.76
N CYS A 333 9.42 6.48 24.48
CA CYS A 333 10.75 6.23 23.96
C CYS A 333 10.91 6.91 22.60
N GLU A 334 11.76 7.93 22.49
CA GLU A 334 11.91 8.68 21.24
C GLU A 334 12.50 7.82 20.10
N ASN A 335 13.37 6.86 20.42
CA ASN A 335 14.04 6.03 19.41
C ASN A 335 13.34 4.68 19.25
N PRO A 336 12.82 4.35 18.07
CA PRO A 336 12.13 3.09 17.81
C PRO A 336 12.95 1.83 18.10
N ASN A 337 14.25 1.81 17.80
CA ASN A 337 15.10 0.64 18.05
C ASN A 337 15.33 0.43 19.54
N THR A 338 15.50 1.51 20.29
CA THR A 338 15.58 1.45 21.75
C THR A 338 14.26 0.95 22.36
N ALA A 339 13.13 1.37 21.81
CA ALA A 339 11.80 0.90 22.26
C ALA A 339 11.63 -0.62 22.10
N VAL A 340 12.15 -1.20 21.03
CA VAL A 340 12.16 -2.67 20.84
C VAL A 340 13.05 -3.36 21.88
N LEU A 341 14.19 -2.77 22.23
CA LEU A 341 15.07 -3.32 23.29
C LEU A 341 14.39 -3.25 24.67
N LEU A 342 13.65 -2.17 24.95
CA LEU A 342 12.84 -2.05 26.17
C LEU A 342 11.72 -3.11 26.18
N ALA A 343 11.01 -3.27 25.07
CA ALA A 343 9.95 -4.27 24.97
C ALA A 343 10.46 -5.72 25.17
N LYS A 344 11.72 -6.00 24.79
CA LYS A 344 12.36 -7.32 25.00
C LYS A 344 12.72 -7.61 26.45
N GLN A 345 12.64 -6.63 27.36
CA GLN A 345 12.89 -6.83 28.79
C GLN A 345 11.68 -7.48 29.48
N ASP A 346 10.49 -7.38 28.89
CA ASP A 346 9.28 -8.03 29.35
C ASP A 346 9.12 -9.40 28.66
N ASP A 347 8.55 -10.41 29.35
CA ASP A 347 8.23 -11.72 28.76
C ASP A 347 6.96 -11.68 27.89
N ASN A 348 6.53 -10.50 27.46
CA ASN A 348 5.33 -10.31 26.67
C ASN A 348 5.60 -10.57 25.18
N PHE A 349 4.53 -10.87 24.44
CA PHE A 349 4.58 -10.83 22.99
C PHE A 349 4.78 -9.38 22.52
N ILE A 350 5.67 -9.15 21.57
CA ILE A 350 5.99 -7.81 21.08
C ILE A 350 5.23 -7.54 19.77
N LEU A 351 4.44 -6.48 19.77
CA LEU A 351 3.79 -5.99 18.55
C LEU A 351 4.39 -4.63 18.15
N ILE A 352 4.87 -4.52 16.92
CA ILE A 352 5.34 -3.27 16.33
C ILE A 352 4.31 -2.83 15.30
N CYS A 353 3.64 -1.69 15.52
CA CYS A 353 2.55 -1.27 14.65
C CYS A 353 2.33 0.25 14.60
N GLY A 354 1.43 0.71 13.71
CA GLY A 354 1.03 2.10 13.57
C GLY A 354 1.50 2.77 12.28
N SER A 355 2.53 2.28 11.61
CA SER A 355 2.89 2.77 10.28
C SER A 355 3.88 1.85 9.56
N PHE A 356 3.84 1.90 8.23
CA PHE A 356 4.87 1.25 7.40
C PHE A 356 6.25 1.91 7.55
N TYR A 357 6.31 3.19 7.92
CA TYR A 357 7.57 3.88 8.18
C TYR A 357 8.26 3.35 9.43
N LEU A 358 7.50 3.11 10.51
CA LEU A 358 8.00 2.46 11.71
C LEU A 358 8.49 1.04 11.40
N ALA A 359 7.67 0.27 10.70
CA ALA A 359 8.00 -1.09 10.29
C ALA A 359 9.32 -1.15 9.51
N ARG A 360 9.50 -0.26 8.52
CA ARG A 360 10.74 -0.13 7.75
C ARG A 360 11.96 0.18 8.61
N GLN A 361 11.81 1.15 9.51
CA GLN A 361 12.90 1.61 10.37
C GLN A 361 13.40 0.50 11.28
N ILE A 362 12.49 -0.23 11.90
CA ILE A 362 12.85 -1.28 12.88
C ILE A 362 13.25 -2.58 12.17
N ARG A 363 12.57 -2.97 11.11
CA ARG A 363 12.81 -4.25 10.44
C ARG A 363 14.26 -4.43 9.98
N LYS A 364 14.86 -3.35 9.47
CA LYS A 364 16.25 -3.35 8.98
C LYS A 364 17.26 -3.83 10.04
N ASP A 365 16.98 -3.59 11.31
CA ASP A 365 17.87 -3.92 12.42
C ASP A 365 17.49 -5.25 13.11
N LEU A 366 16.38 -5.88 12.68
CA LEU A 366 15.88 -7.14 13.25
C LEU A 366 16.17 -8.37 12.37
N ILE A 367 16.38 -8.17 11.08
CA ILE A 367 16.59 -9.20 10.05
C ILE A 367 17.83 -8.84 9.24
#